data_b44e26c63c1de89ae0da07dc4786172f
#
_entry.id   b44e26c63c1de89ae0da07dc4786172f
#
_cell.length_a   1.000
_cell.length_b   1.000
_cell.length_c   1.000
_cell.angle_alpha   90.00
_cell.angle_beta   90.00
_cell.angle_gamma   90.00
#
_symmetry.space_group_name_H-M   'P 1'
#
loop_
_entity.id
_entity.type
_entity.pdbx_description
1 polymer ?
#
loop_
_entity_poly.entity_id
_entity_poly.type
_entity_poly.pdbx_seq_one_letter_code
_entity_poly.pdbx_strand_id
1 'polypeptide(L)'
;GDGTAPEQDALHQEHNRADVLRSFGLQPAKKLLFFGPPGCGKSLAAEVIASSLSLPLVVVRLDSLISSFLGETASNLRKVFDYFAQYPVVGLFDEFDALTKDRGDTADHGELKRSVNAVLQMMDGYRGPSILIATTNYESLLDKAVWRRFDEAIKFEMPNVEQIKRLLAMKLAGV
;
A
#
# COMPACT_ATOMS: atom_id res chain seq x y z
N GLY A 1 35.98 -5.12 17.51
CA GLY A 1 35.37 -4.90 16.28
C GLY A 1 33.90 -4.50 16.39
N ASP A 2 33.56 -3.49 15.80
CA ASP A 2 32.48 -2.55 15.69
C ASP A 2 31.12 -3.14 15.31
N GLY A 3 30.26 -3.31 16.31
CA GLY A 3 28.83 -3.61 16.12
C GLY A 3 27.90 -2.38 16.07
N THR A 4 28.44 -1.17 15.92
CA THR A 4 27.65 0.07 16.08
C THR A 4 27.15 0.71 14.78
N ALA A 5 27.75 0.41 13.64
CA ALA A 5 27.38 1.05 12.37
C ALA A 5 25.99 0.64 11.80
N PRO A 6 25.59 -0.64 11.78
CA PRO A 6 24.28 -1.00 11.22
C PRO A 6 23.10 -0.57 12.08
N GLU A 7 23.28 -0.43 13.37
CA GLU A 7 22.23 0.00 14.29
C GLU A 7 21.97 1.51 14.21
N GLN A 8 23.02 2.29 14.00
CA GLN A 8 22.90 3.74 13.78
C GLN A 8 22.28 4.07 12.42
N ASP A 9 22.59 3.29 11.38
CA ASP A 9 21.98 3.45 10.08
C ASP A 9 20.49 3.11 10.08
N ALA A 10 20.08 2.06 10.79
CA ALA A 10 18.69 1.68 10.96
C ALA A 10 17.89 2.76 11.70
N LEU A 11 18.45 3.33 12.77
CA LEU A 11 17.82 4.41 13.52
C LEU A 11 17.70 5.70 12.70
N HIS A 12 18.68 6.01 11.87
CA HIS A 12 18.64 7.16 10.96
C HIS A 12 17.59 6.98 9.87
N GLN A 13 17.45 5.78 9.32
CA GLN A 13 16.43 5.47 8.32
C GLN A 13 15.02 5.54 8.91
N GLU A 14 14.80 5.04 10.12
CA GLU A 14 13.51 5.15 10.79
C GLU A 14 13.13 6.59 11.11
N HIS A 15 14.10 7.40 11.55
CA HIS A 15 13.86 8.81 11.84
C HIS A 15 13.50 9.59 10.56
N ASN A 16 14.22 9.35 9.46
CA ASN A 16 13.93 9.94 8.16
C ASN A 16 12.55 9.54 7.63
N ARG A 17 12.16 8.28 7.81
CA ARG A 17 10.84 7.76 7.46
C ARG A 17 9.73 8.48 8.21
N ALA A 18 9.88 8.63 9.52
CA ALA A 18 8.91 9.33 10.36
C ALA A 18 8.75 10.79 9.92
N ASP A 19 9.84 11.47 9.61
CA ASP A 19 9.82 12.86 9.15
C ASP A 19 9.12 13.03 7.79
N VAL A 20 9.37 12.13 6.86
CA VAL A 20 8.71 12.14 5.55
C VAL A 20 7.20 11.92 5.72
N LEU A 21 6.78 10.95 6.51
CA LEU A 21 5.35 10.70 6.76
C LEU A 21 4.68 11.90 7.43
N ARG A 22 5.33 12.55 8.38
CA ARG A 22 4.83 13.78 9.01
C ARG A 22 4.69 14.92 8.04
N SER A 23 5.58 15.05 7.05
CA SER A 23 5.49 16.09 6.02
C SER A 23 4.23 15.95 5.17
N PHE A 24 3.66 14.75 5.06
CA PHE A 24 2.37 14.47 4.43
C PHE A 24 1.19 14.55 5.40
N GLY A 25 1.41 14.96 6.65
CA GLY A 25 0.38 14.97 7.68
C GLY A 25 0.02 13.60 8.24
N LEU A 26 0.88 12.60 8.01
CA LEU A 26 0.68 11.22 8.44
C LEU A 26 1.43 10.96 9.74
N GLN A 27 0.79 10.18 10.62
CA GLN A 27 1.49 9.60 11.75
C GLN A 27 2.49 8.55 11.25
N PRO A 28 3.56 8.24 12.01
CA PRO A 28 4.42 7.12 11.68
C PRO A 28 3.59 5.83 11.57
N ALA A 29 3.36 5.41 10.35
CA ALA A 29 2.50 4.28 10.03
C ALA A 29 3.18 3.41 8.99
N LYS A 30 2.92 2.10 9.05
CA LYS A 30 3.47 1.12 8.11
C LYS A 30 2.42 0.59 7.13
N LYS A 31 1.14 0.70 7.47
CA LYS A 31 0.03 0.19 6.66
C LYS A 31 -0.96 1.32 6.42
N LEU A 32 -1.01 1.80 5.19
CA LEU A 32 -1.81 2.95 4.78
C LEU A 32 -2.90 2.52 3.79
N LEU A 33 -4.09 3.04 3.96
CA LEU A 33 -5.19 2.88 2.99
C LEU A 33 -5.50 4.24 2.37
N PHE A 34 -5.39 4.32 1.05
CA PHE A 34 -5.78 5.49 0.26
C PHE A 34 -7.09 5.17 -0.46
N PHE A 35 -8.12 5.95 -0.21
CA PHE A 35 -9.44 5.74 -0.80
C PHE A 35 -10.02 7.03 -1.38
N GLY A 36 -10.86 6.90 -2.37
CA GLY A 36 -11.50 8.02 -3.04
C GLY A 36 -11.71 7.74 -4.53
N PRO A 37 -12.35 8.67 -5.26
CA PRO A 37 -12.66 8.49 -6.66
C PRO A 37 -11.41 8.23 -7.52
N PRO A 38 -11.56 7.56 -8.68
CA PRO A 38 -10.42 7.38 -9.59
C PRO A 38 -9.89 8.74 -10.09
N GLY A 39 -8.60 8.80 -10.37
CA GLY A 39 -7.95 10.01 -10.87
C GLY A 39 -7.66 11.07 -9.81
N CYS A 40 -7.76 10.77 -8.53
CA CYS A 40 -7.52 11.70 -7.43
C CYS A 40 -6.06 11.72 -6.91
N GLY A 41 -5.16 10.94 -7.52
CA GLY A 41 -3.73 10.96 -7.18
C GLY A 41 -3.30 9.96 -6.13
N LYS A 42 -4.07 8.91 -5.84
CA LYS A 42 -3.72 7.87 -4.85
C LYS A 42 -2.40 7.17 -5.19
N SER A 43 -2.28 6.68 -6.41
CA SER A 43 -1.05 6.01 -6.87
C SER A 43 0.13 6.98 -6.95
N LEU A 44 -0.11 8.19 -7.37
CA LEU A 44 0.91 9.26 -7.40
C LEU A 44 1.44 9.57 -5.99
N ALA A 45 0.56 9.61 -4.99
CA ALA A 45 0.97 9.82 -3.61
C ALA A 45 1.90 8.70 -3.11
N ALA A 46 1.62 7.45 -3.48
CA ALA A 46 2.50 6.33 -3.18
C ALA A 46 3.88 6.46 -3.84
N GLU A 47 3.92 6.90 -5.11
CA GLU A 47 5.17 7.19 -5.82
C GLU A 47 5.99 8.29 -5.13
N VAL A 48 5.32 9.36 -4.71
CA VAL A 48 5.97 10.49 -4.02
C VAL A 48 6.54 10.05 -2.67
N ILE A 49 5.80 9.25 -1.91
CA ILE A 49 6.27 8.69 -0.63
C ILE A 49 7.51 7.82 -0.87
N ALA A 50 7.46 6.90 -1.83
CA ALA A 50 8.60 6.04 -2.16
C ALA A 50 9.84 6.84 -2.58
N SER A 51 9.66 7.82 -3.45
CA SER A 51 10.72 8.72 -3.90
C SER A 51 11.32 9.52 -2.74
N SER A 52 10.48 10.07 -1.87
CA SER A 52 10.92 10.87 -0.72
C SER A 52 11.69 10.04 0.32
N LEU A 53 11.39 8.75 0.40
CA LEU A 53 12.09 7.80 1.28
C LEU A 53 13.30 7.14 0.62
N SER A 54 13.52 7.41 -0.67
CA SER A 54 14.52 6.71 -1.48
C SER A 54 14.37 5.19 -1.45
N LEU A 55 13.12 4.74 -1.45
CA LEU A 55 12.75 3.31 -1.49
C LEU A 55 12.16 2.95 -2.86
N PRO A 56 12.42 1.73 -3.34
CA PRO A 56 11.73 1.22 -4.52
C PRO A 56 10.22 1.14 -4.28
N LEU A 57 9.44 1.44 -5.31
CA LEU A 57 8.00 1.18 -5.33
C LEU A 57 7.74 -0.16 -6.02
N VAL A 58 7.10 -1.07 -5.32
CA VAL A 58 6.67 -2.36 -5.85
C VAL A 58 5.16 -2.37 -5.93
N VAL A 59 4.64 -2.42 -7.14
CA VAL A 59 3.18 -2.43 -7.38
C VAL A 59 2.68 -3.86 -7.47
N VAL A 60 1.72 -4.20 -6.63
CA VAL A 60 1.04 -5.50 -6.64
C VAL A 60 -0.35 -5.30 -7.21
N ARG A 61 -0.62 -5.93 -8.34
CA ARG A 61 -1.93 -5.89 -8.99
C ARG A 61 -2.76 -7.07 -8.51
N LEU A 62 -3.66 -6.80 -7.60
CA LEU A 62 -4.49 -7.83 -6.97
C LEU A 62 -5.48 -8.46 -7.94
N ASP A 63 -5.98 -7.70 -8.89
CA ASP A 63 -6.83 -8.20 -9.97
C ASP A 63 -6.13 -9.30 -10.79
N SER A 64 -4.88 -9.08 -11.15
CA SER A 64 -4.05 -10.04 -11.88
C SER A 64 -3.71 -11.28 -11.05
N LEU A 65 -3.45 -11.10 -9.74
CA LEU A 65 -3.17 -12.21 -8.82
C LEU A 65 -4.39 -13.10 -8.61
N ILE A 66 -5.58 -12.53 -8.54
CA ILE A 66 -6.84 -13.27 -8.31
C ILE A 66 -7.28 -13.99 -9.57
N SER A 67 -6.99 -13.44 -10.76
CA SER A 67 -7.32 -14.07 -12.04
C SER A 67 -6.36 -15.20 -12.44
N SER A 68 -5.24 -15.35 -11.75
CA SER A 68 -4.34 -16.47 -11.93
C SER A 68 -4.92 -17.76 -11.33
N PHE A 69 -4.45 -18.91 -11.82
CA PHE A 69 -5.01 -20.24 -11.53
C PHE A 69 -5.30 -20.48 -10.04
N LEU A 70 -6.43 -21.13 -9.77
CA LEU A 70 -6.89 -21.62 -8.46
C LEU A 70 -5.76 -22.30 -7.66
N GLY A 71 -5.55 -21.84 -6.43
CA GLY A 71 -4.56 -22.40 -5.50
C GLY A 71 -3.20 -21.71 -5.52
N GLU A 72 -2.84 -20.95 -6.56
CA GLU A 72 -1.58 -20.23 -6.66
C GLU A 72 -1.63 -18.84 -6.02
N THR A 73 -2.81 -18.27 -5.87
CA THR A 73 -2.98 -16.90 -5.35
C THR A 73 -2.41 -16.74 -3.94
N ALA A 74 -2.75 -17.63 -3.01
CA ALA A 74 -2.24 -17.60 -1.65
C ALA A 74 -0.71 -17.79 -1.60
N SER A 75 -0.18 -18.70 -2.42
CA SER A 75 1.26 -18.93 -2.54
C SER A 75 1.99 -17.72 -3.11
N ASN A 76 1.45 -17.10 -4.15
CA ASN A 76 2.02 -15.90 -4.77
C ASN A 76 1.99 -14.70 -3.83
N LEU A 77 0.91 -14.51 -3.08
CA LEU A 77 0.82 -13.48 -2.05
C LEU A 77 1.85 -13.68 -0.94
N ARG A 78 2.06 -14.91 -0.50
CA ARG A 78 3.09 -15.22 0.49
C ARG A 78 4.48 -14.82 0.01
N LYS A 79 4.81 -15.11 -1.24
CA LYS A 79 6.08 -14.67 -1.85
C LYS A 79 6.24 -13.16 -1.86
N VAL A 80 5.17 -12.42 -2.15
CA VAL A 80 5.16 -10.97 -2.12
C VAL A 80 5.44 -10.44 -0.71
N PHE A 81 4.75 -10.96 0.29
CA PHE A 81 4.96 -10.54 1.69
C PHE A 81 6.34 -10.95 2.21
N ASP A 82 6.86 -12.11 1.83
CA ASP A 82 8.22 -12.54 2.15
C ASP A 82 9.26 -11.57 1.56
N TYR A 83 9.04 -11.12 0.33
CA TYR A 83 9.87 -10.10 -0.31
C TYR A 83 9.83 -8.78 0.47
N PHE A 84 8.65 -8.31 0.87
CA PHE A 84 8.49 -7.09 1.66
C PHE A 84 9.12 -7.20 3.05
N ALA A 85 9.15 -8.40 3.62
CA ALA A 85 9.79 -8.66 4.90
C ALA A 85 11.32 -8.65 4.79
N GLN A 86 11.86 -9.01 3.64
CA GLN A 86 13.29 -9.13 3.41
C GLN A 86 13.92 -7.82 2.90
N TYR A 87 13.21 -7.08 2.04
CA TYR A 87 13.72 -5.88 1.39
C TYR A 87 12.86 -4.66 1.73
N PRO A 88 13.47 -3.55 2.21
CA PRO A 88 12.72 -2.32 2.48
C PRO A 88 12.27 -1.67 1.16
N VAL A 89 10.97 -1.65 0.96
CA VAL A 89 10.30 -1.07 -0.21
C VAL A 89 9.02 -0.36 0.22
N VAL A 90 8.41 0.38 -0.69
CA VAL A 90 7.00 0.76 -0.61
C VAL A 90 6.21 -0.23 -1.46
N GLY A 91 5.42 -1.07 -0.81
CA GLY A 91 4.53 -2.03 -1.46
C GLY A 91 3.16 -1.41 -1.69
N LEU A 92 2.77 -1.26 -2.94
CA LEU A 92 1.48 -0.70 -3.34
C LEU A 92 0.55 -1.81 -3.82
N PHE A 93 -0.50 -2.08 -3.04
CA PHE A 93 -1.59 -2.95 -3.45
C PHE A 93 -2.64 -2.13 -4.16
N ASP A 94 -2.55 -2.08 -5.48
CA ASP A 94 -3.43 -1.28 -6.31
C ASP A 94 -4.76 -2.01 -6.55
N GLU A 95 -5.85 -1.25 -6.56
CA GLU A 95 -7.20 -1.78 -6.72
C GLU A 95 -7.57 -2.85 -5.67
N PHE A 96 -7.38 -2.53 -4.41
CA PHE A 96 -7.67 -3.42 -3.28
C PHE A 96 -9.15 -3.85 -3.23
N ASP A 97 -10.03 -3.06 -3.79
CA ASP A 97 -11.46 -3.37 -3.96
C ASP A 97 -11.71 -4.60 -4.84
N ALA A 98 -10.75 -5.02 -5.66
CA ALA A 98 -10.84 -6.29 -6.38
C ALA A 98 -11.01 -7.50 -5.45
N LEU A 99 -10.50 -7.42 -4.21
CA LEU A 99 -10.67 -8.45 -3.18
C LEU A 99 -12.08 -8.48 -2.59
N THR A 100 -12.85 -7.42 -2.74
CA THR A 100 -14.15 -7.24 -2.08
C THR A 100 -15.32 -7.25 -3.05
N LYS A 101 -15.05 -7.22 -4.36
CA LYS A 101 -16.10 -7.27 -5.38
C LYS A 101 -16.80 -8.62 -5.38
N ASP A 102 -18.11 -8.55 -5.23
CA ASP A 102 -19.02 -9.67 -5.45
C ASP A 102 -19.04 -9.99 -6.95
N ARG A 103 -18.24 -10.97 -7.36
CA ARG A 103 -18.31 -11.49 -8.72
C ARG A 103 -19.39 -12.56 -8.73
N GLY A 104 -20.58 -12.24 -9.15
CA GLY A 104 -21.81 -13.02 -9.16
C GLY A 104 -21.78 -14.51 -9.60
N ASP A 105 -20.63 -15.15 -9.54
CA ASP A 105 -20.43 -16.56 -9.83
C ASP A 105 -20.19 -17.32 -8.53
N THR A 106 -21.10 -18.18 -8.15
CA THR A 106 -21.09 -18.94 -6.88
C THR A 106 -19.87 -19.86 -6.70
N ALA A 107 -19.23 -20.28 -7.78
CA ALA A 107 -18.04 -21.15 -7.72
C ALA A 107 -16.76 -20.37 -7.33
N ASP A 108 -16.66 -19.10 -7.71
CA ASP A 108 -15.50 -18.25 -7.43
C ASP A 108 -15.59 -17.55 -6.07
N HIS A 109 -16.77 -17.50 -5.45
CA HIS A 109 -16.98 -16.87 -4.14
C HIS A 109 -16.14 -17.46 -3.02
N GLY A 110 -16.02 -18.79 -2.96
CA GLY A 110 -15.22 -19.48 -1.95
C GLY A 110 -13.73 -19.16 -2.08
N GLU A 111 -13.21 -19.14 -3.29
CA GLU A 111 -11.81 -18.84 -3.59
C GLU A 111 -11.47 -17.36 -3.36
N LEU A 112 -12.34 -16.45 -3.81
CA LEU A 112 -12.18 -15.02 -3.57
C LEU A 112 -12.16 -14.71 -2.07
N LYS A 113 -13.07 -15.29 -1.31
CA LYS A 113 -13.16 -15.14 0.14
C LYS A 113 -11.91 -15.66 0.85
N ARG A 114 -11.35 -16.80 0.41
CA ARG A 114 -10.10 -17.34 0.92
C ARG A 114 -8.91 -16.43 0.61
N SER A 115 -8.86 -15.89 -0.60
CA SER A 115 -7.82 -14.95 -1.01
C SER A 115 -7.86 -13.66 -0.20
N VAL A 116 -9.05 -13.09 0.03
CA VAL A 116 -9.24 -11.93 0.90
C VAL A 116 -8.73 -12.23 2.31
N ASN A 117 -9.14 -13.34 2.89
CA ASN A 117 -8.72 -13.73 4.24
C ASN A 117 -7.19 -13.95 4.30
N ALA A 118 -6.60 -14.54 3.28
CA ALA A 118 -5.15 -14.74 3.21
C ALA A 118 -4.39 -13.42 3.19
N VAL A 119 -4.82 -12.46 2.39
CA VAL A 119 -4.21 -11.11 2.36
C VAL A 119 -4.35 -10.43 3.72
N LEU A 120 -5.53 -10.44 4.31
CA LEU A 120 -5.78 -9.80 5.60
C LEU A 120 -4.95 -10.42 6.71
N GLN A 121 -4.81 -11.74 6.73
CA GLN A 121 -3.95 -12.43 7.71
C GLN A 121 -2.48 -12.08 7.53
N MET A 122 -2.00 -12.03 6.29
CA MET A 122 -0.62 -11.64 6.00
C MET A 122 -0.34 -10.18 6.39
N MET A 123 -1.30 -9.29 6.18
CA MET A 123 -1.21 -7.90 6.62
C MET A 123 -1.16 -7.80 8.14
N ASP A 124 -1.99 -8.56 8.86
CA ASP A 124 -1.98 -8.57 10.33
C ASP A 124 -0.64 -9.05 10.89
N GLY A 125 -0.08 -10.08 10.30
CA GLY A 125 1.19 -10.66 10.70
C GLY A 125 2.43 -9.89 10.26
N TYR A 126 2.26 -8.93 9.36
CA TYR A 126 3.40 -8.21 8.80
C TYR A 126 4.05 -7.26 9.81
N ARG A 127 5.37 -7.42 10.00
CA ARG A 127 6.21 -6.61 10.90
C ARG A 127 7.52 -6.16 10.26
N GLY A 128 7.63 -6.31 8.94
CA GLY A 128 8.85 -6.04 8.20
C GLY A 128 9.18 -4.54 8.03
N PRO A 129 10.28 -4.25 7.30
CA PRO A 129 10.79 -2.89 7.13
C PRO A 129 10.05 -2.07 6.07
N SER A 130 9.19 -2.69 5.28
CA SER A 130 8.49 -2.03 4.18
C SER A 130 7.25 -1.28 4.64
N ILE A 131 6.87 -0.25 3.88
CA ILE A 131 5.59 0.43 4.01
C ILE A 131 4.61 -0.21 3.04
N LEU A 132 3.44 -0.57 3.52
CA LEU A 132 2.38 -1.15 2.71
C LEU A 132 1.29 -0.11 2.49
N ILE A 133 0.97 0.16 1.25
CA ILE A 133 -0.08 1.09 0.85
C ILE A 133 -1.10 0.32 0.01
N ALA A 134 -2.36 0.41 0.37
CA ALA A 134 -3.46 -0.10 -0.45
C ALA A 134 -4.27 1.07 -1.01
N THR A 135 -4.73 0.94 -2.23
CA THR A 135 -5.60 1.93 -2.87
C THR A 135 -6.94 1.31 -3.23
N THR A 136 -8.01 2.08 -3.09
CA THR A 136 -9.34 1.69 -3.55
C THR A 136 -10.12 2.90 -4.05
N ASN A 137 -10.93 2.69 -5.07
CA ASN A 137 -11.85 3.72 -5.57
C ASN A 137 -13.20 3.71 -4.83
N TYR A 138 -13.49 2.68 -4.05
CA TYR A 138 -14.81 2.44 -3.48
C TYR A 138 -14.74 2.19 -1.98
N GLU A 139 -14.92 3.26 -1.20
CA GLU A 139 -14.99 3.19 0.27
C GLU A 139 -16.08 2.24 0.77
N SER A 140 -17.24 2.26 0.10
CA SER A 140 -18.41 1.47 0.49
C SER A 140 -18.24 -0.05 0.34
N LEU A 141 -17.24 -0.50 -0.42
CA LEU A 141 -16.96 -1.93 -0.63
C LEU A 141 -16.01 -2.51 0.43
N LEU A 142 -15.45 -1.67 1.28
CA LEU A 142 -14.57 -2.10 2.34
C LEU A 142 -15.35 -2.22 3.64
N ASP A 143 -15.36 -3.41 4.23
CA ASP A 143 -15.98 -3.62 5.53
C ASP A 143 -15.08 -3.14 6.69
N LYS A 144 -15.64 -3.12 7.90
CA LYS A 144 -14.92 -2.68 9.11
C LYS A 144 -13.69 -3.57 9.40
N ALA A 145 -13.75 -4.84 9.04
CA ALA A 145 -12.64 -5.76 9.26
C ALA A 145 -11.42 -5.37 8.40
N VAL A 146 -11.65 -4.91 7.18
CA VAL A 146 -10.59 -4.40 6.29
C VAL A 146 -10.00 -3.10 6.83
N TRP A 147 -10.85 -2.14 7.20
CA TRP A 147 -10.41 -0.82 7.71
C TRP A 147 -9.49 -0.94 8.93
N ARG A 148 -9.78 -1.87 9.84
CA ARG A 148 -9.01 -2.07 11.07
C ARG A 148 -7.58 -2.55 10.86
N ARG A 149 -7.27 -3.07 9.68
CA ARG A 149 -5.93 -3.59 9.38
C ARG A 149 -4.95 -2.52 8.97
N PHE A 150 -5.44 -1.32 8.70
CA PHE A 150 -4.60 -0.19 8.33
C PHE A 150 -4.37 0.73 9.53
N ASP A 151 -3.14 1.23 9.63
CA ASP A 151 -2.77 2.17 10.69
C ASP A 151 -3.39 3.55 10.43
N GLU A 152 -3.48 3.93 9.15
CA GLU A 152 -4.10 5.17 8.69
C GLU A 152 -4.93 4.93 7.43
N ALA A 153 -6.08 5.59 7.35
CA ALA A 153 -6.92 5.63 6.16
C ALA A 153 -7.09 7.08 5.70
N ILE A 154 -6.74 7.37 4.46
CA ILE A 154 -6.68 8.72 3.93
C ILE A 154 -7.63 8.84 2.74
N LYS A 155 -8.55 9.79 2.85
CA LYS A 155 -9.49 10.11 1.79
C LYS A 155 -8.85 11.05 0.76
N PHE A 156 -8.92 10.65 -0.50
CA PHE A 156 -8.55 11.49 -1.64
C PHE A 156 -9.82 12.03 -2.28
N GLU A 157 -9.82 13.33 -2.53
CA GLU A 157 -10.92 14.02 -3.20
C GLU A 157 -10.45 14.52 -4.55
N MET A 158 -11.40 14.81 -5.44
CA MET A 158 -11.06 15.40 -6.73
C MET A 158 -10.31 16.71 -6.50
N PRO A 159 -9.08 16.85 -7.04
CA PRO A 159 -8.29 18.04 -6.83
C PRO A 159 -8.96 19.25 -7.48
N ASN A 160 -8.96 20.38 -6.77
CA ASN A 160 -9.34 21.66 -7.36
C ASN A 160 -8.20 22.19 -8.23
N VAL A 161 -8.47 23.29 -8.95
CA VAL A 161 -7.49 23.89 -9.89
C VAL A 161 -6.18 24.28 -9.18
N GLU A 162 -6.27 24.78 -7.95
CA GLU A 162 -5.10 25.15 -7.15
C GLU A 162 -4.22 23.95 -6.79
N GLN A 163 -4.86 22.84 -6.41
CA GLN A 163 -4.16 21.59 -6.09
C GLN A 163 -3.48 21.01 -7.34
N ILE A 164 -4.14 21.06 -8.50
CA ILE A 164 -3.56 20.62 -9.77
C ILE A 164 -2.34 21.47 -10.12
N LYS A 165 -2.41 22.78 -9.98
CA LYS A 165 -1.28 23.68 -10.20
C LYS A 165 -0.09 23.35 -9.31
N ARG A 166 -0.32 23.07 -8.03
CA ARG A 166 0.74 22.67 -7.09
C ARG A 166 1.39 21.35 -7.48
N LEU A 167 0.59 20.34 -7.86
CA LEU A 167 1.08 19.04 -8.32
C LEU A 167 1.95 19.18 -9.57
N LEU A 168 1.53 19.99 -10.54
CA LEU A 168 2.30 20.26 -11.75
C LEU A 168 3.61 20.98 -11.44
N ALA A 169 3.59 21.97 -10.57
CA ALA A 169 4.78 22.69 -10.13
C ALA A 169 5.79 21.76 -9.45
N MET A 170 5.32 20.85 -8.58
CA MET A 170 6.18 19.86 -7.93
C MET A 170 6.81 18.88 -8.92
N LYS A 171 6.02 18.36 -9.88
CA LYS A 171 6.54 17.47 -10.92
C LYS A 171 7.55 18.14 -11.85
N LEU A 172 7.29 19.37 -12.23
CA LEU A 172 8.19 20.12 -13.12
C LEU A 172 9.46 20.58 -12.43
N ALA A 173 9.42 20.84 -11.12
CA ALA A 173 10.60 21.20 -10.34
C ALA A 173 11.55 20.01 -10.06
N GLY A 174 11.06 18.80 -10.19
CA GLY A 174 11.83 17.56 -10.01
C GLY A 174 12.51 17.04 -11.29
N VAL A 175 12.45 17.79 -12.38
CA VAL A 175 13.06 17.42 -13.67
C VAL A 175 14.45 18.02 -13.81
#